data_25c3ecd33c2343ab4941d2fe560e4180
#
_entry.id   25c3ecd33c2343ab4941d2fe560e4180
#
_cell.length_a   1.000
_cell.length_b   1.000
_cell.length_c   1.000
_cell.angle_alpha   90.00
_cell.angle_beta   90.00
_cell.angle_gamma   90.00
#
_symmetry.space_group_name_H-M   'P 1'
#
loop_
_entity.id
_entity.type
_entity.pdbx_description
1 polymer ?
#
loop_
_entity_poly.entity_id
_entity_poly.type
_entity_poly.pdbx_seq_one_letter_code
_entity_poly.pdbx_strand_id
1 'polypeptide(L)'
;MTKNFLAYLLFSILIVIILVIGYEEIKYYFDANPYINGIILLTLIIGFLLYSFKIFTLSSEFRFMNSVAFGKLKLNDSSLNNYPITKSIANNLGITTTNKSITKTLDEILDDLLSTVESGSDISKYLINLAIFLGLIGTFYGLLLTIGSVSNVIDGLSIEEQDFGVFFNNLKDGLKSPLSGMTIAFSSSLFGLVTSLILGLYEIITRGVKQNYYEFCENQIRLFYRSSPNAHKSYQN
;
A
#
# COMPACT_ATOMS: atom_id res chain seq x y z
N MET A 1 -16.16 10.94 -4.07
CA MET A 1 -15.00 10.90 -3.15
C MET A 1 -15.35 10.58 -1.70
N THR A 2 -16.42 11.11 -1.12
CA THR A 2 -16.81 10.82 0.28
C THR A 2 -16.99 9.35 0.59
N LYS A 3 -17.55 8.55 -0.32
CA LYS A 3 -17.75 7.10 -0.14
C LYS A 3 -16.42 6.34 -0.02
N ASN A 4 -15.43 6.64 -0.86
CA ASN A 4 -14.14 5.96 -0.84
C ASN A 4 -13.29 6.39 0.37
N PHE A 5 -13.39 7.66 0.79
CA PHE A 5 -12.75 8.12 2.03
C PHE A 5 -13.37 7.45 3.26
N LEU A 6 -14.70 7.30 3.29
CA LEU A 6 -15.40 6.57 4.34
C LEU A 6 -15.00 5.09 4.36
N ALA A 7 -14.89 4.45 3.18
CA ALA A 7 -14.42 3.07 3.06
C ALA A 7 -12.99 2.89 3.61
N TYR A 8 -12.08 3.82 3.31
CA TYR A 8 -10.74 3.85 3.87
C TYR A 8 -10.76 3.92 5.40
N LEU A 9 -11.56 4.82 5.97
CA LEU A 9 -11.64 5.02 7.41
C LEU A 9 -12.24 3.80 8.10
N LEU A 10 -13.35 3.26 7.58
CA LEU A 10 -13.98 2.05 8.11
C LEU A 10 -13.04 0.84 8.06
N PHE A 11 -12.31 0.68 6.95
CA PHE A 11 -11.37 -0.42 6.79
C PHE A 11 -10.17 -0.27 7.77
N SER A 12 -9.66 0.95 7.96
CA SER A 12 -8.59 1.20 8.93
C SER A 12 -9.04 0.92 10.37
N ILE A 13 -10.26 1.30 10.73
CA ILE A 13 -10.85 0.99 12.04
C ILE A 13 -11.00 -0.53 12.21
N LEU A 14 -11.49 -1.23 11.18
CA LEU A 14 -11.65 -2.68 11.21
C LEU A 14 -10.31 -3.39 11.46
N ILE A 15 -9.23 -2.97 10.78
CA ILE A 15 -7.88 -3.53 11.00
C ILE A 15 -7.44 -3.30 12.45
N VAL A 16 -7.61 -2.09 12.97
CA VAL A 16 -7.23 -1.80 14.36
C VAL A 16 -8.01 -2.67 15.34
N ILE A 17 -9.31 -2.87 15.13
CA ILE A 17 -10.14 -3.75 15.96
C ILE A 17 -9.61 -5.20 15.91
N ILE A 18 -9.29 -5.72 14.72
CA ILE A 18 -8.75 -7.08 14.56
C ILE A 18 -7.40 -7.21 15.29
N LEU A 19 -6.52 -6.21 15.17
CA LEU A 19 -5.21 -6.20 15.82
C LEU A 19 -5.33 -6.15 17.35
N VAL A 20 -6.32 -5.42 17.89
CA VAL A 20 -6.54 -5.33 19.35
C VAL A 20 -7.12 -6.64 19.89
N ILE A 21 -8.12 -7.20 19.21
CA ILE A 21 -8.76 -8.46 19.65
C ILE A 21 -7.78 -9.64 19.54
N GLY A 22 -7.00 -9.71 18.46
CA GLY A 22 -6.05 -10.78 18.20
C GLY A 22 -4.65 -10.57 18.78
N TYR A 23 -4.45 -9.57 19.64
CA TYR A 23 -3.10 -9.15 20.07
C TYR A 23 -2.26 -10.30 20.65
N GLU A 24 -2.81 -11.11 21.54
CA GLU A 24 -2.10 -12.22 22.20
C GLU A 24 -1.67 -13.30 21.18
N GLU A 25 -2.56 -13.68 20.26
CA GLU A 25 -2.28 -14.65 19.21
C GLU A 25 -1.25 -14.09 18.20
N ILE A 26 -1.43 -12.85 17.79
CA ILE A 26 -0.51 -12.17 16.87
C ILE A 26 0.89 -12.09 17.48
N LYS A 27 0.98 -11.74 18.76
CA LYS A 27 2.25 -11.68 19.49
C LYS A 27 2.93 -13.04 19.54
N TYR A 28 2.18 -14.11 19.87
CA TYR A 28 2.72 -15.47 19.91
C TYR A 28 3.37 -15.88 18.58
N TYR A 29 2.68 -15.66 17.46
CA TYR A 29 3.24 -15.96 16.14
C TYR A 29 4.34 -14.98 15.72
N PHE A 30 4.27 -13.73 16.15
CA PHE A 30 5.32 -12.75 15.89
C PHE A 30 6.65 -13.16 16.55
N ASP A 31 6.59 -13.61 17.80
CA ASP A 31 7.76 -14.01 18.59
C ASP A 31 8.43 -15.29 18.05
N ALA A 32 7.75 -16.07 17.20
CA ALA A 32 8.35 -17.23 16.55
C ALA A 32 9.54 -16.85 15.64
N ASN A 33 9.46 -15.70 14.95
CA ASN A 33 10.56 -15.15 14.15
C ASN A 33 10.50 -13.61 14.13
N PRO A 34 10.97 -12.92 15.18
CA PRO A 34 10.80 -11.47 15.31
C PRO A 34 11.56 -10.68 14.22
N TYR A 35 12.64 -11.23 13.64
CA TYR A 35 13.40 -10.53 12.59
C TYR A 35 12.61 -10.45 11.28
N ILE A 36 12.19 -11.59 10.74
CA ILE A 36 11.45 -11.62 9.45
C ILE A 36 10.07 -11.00 9.62
N ASN A 37 9.34 -11.36 10.68
CA ASN A 37 8.02 -10.82 10.95
C ASN A 37 8.08 -9.31 11.23
N GLY A 38 9.17 -8.81 11.84
CA GLY A 38 9.44 -7.39 12.03
C GLY A 38 9.62 -6.63 10.72
N ILE A 39 10.35 -7.20 9.74
CA ILE A 39 10.51 -6.60 8.40
C ILE A 39 9.18 -6.59 7.66
N ILE A 40 8.37 -7.65 7.78
CA ILE A 40 7.02 -7.71 7.18
C ILE A 40 6.12 -6.64 7.80
N LEU A 41 6.14 -6.48 9.11
CA LEU A 41 5.39 -5.43 9.81
C LEU A 41 5.84 -4.02 9.39
N LEU A 42 7.15 -3.81 9.24
CA LEU A 42 7.69 -2.55 8.73
C LEU A 42 7.17 -2.26 7.32
N THR A 43 7.11 -3.27 6.45
CA THR A 43 6.54 -3.16 5.09
C THR A 43 5.06 -2.76 5.15
N LEU A 44 4.28 -3.33 6.08
CA LEU A 44 2.88 -2.95 6.31
C LEU A 44 2.76 -1.48 6.71
N ILE A 45 3.58 -1.03 7.67
CA ILE A 45 3.55 0.37 8.16
C ILE A 45 3.90 1.34 7.04
N ILE A 46 4.96 1.08 6.28
CA ILE A 46 5.38 1.93 5.16
C ILE A 46 4.25 1.98 4.11
N GLY A 47 3.69 0.84 3.72
CA GLY A 47 2.59 0.77 2.76
C GLY A 47 1.36 1.55 3.24
N PHE A 48 0.96 1.36 4.49
CA PHE A 48 -0.15 2.10 5.11
C PHE A 48 0.08 3.62 5.08
N LEU A 49 1.29 4.09 5.41
CA LEU A 49 1.62 5.52 5.39
C LEU A 49 1.56 6.08 3.97
N LEU A 50 2.06 5.35 2.96
CA LEU A 50 2.01 5.78 1.56
C LEU A 50 0.57 5.90 1.05
N TYR A 51 -0.29 4.91 1.32
CA TYR A 51 -1.70 4.96 0.94
C TYR A 51 -2.44 6.09 1.67
N SER A 52 -2.20 6.24 2.97
CA SER A 52 -2.79 7.32 3.77
C SER A 52 -2.43 8.68 3.21
N PHE A 53 -1.13 8.93 2.98
CA PHE A 53 -0.63 10.18 2.42
C PHE A 53 -1.28 10.48 1.06
N LYS A 54 -1.37 9.48 0.17
CA LYS A 54 -1.97 9.65 -1.16
C LYS A 54 -3.46 10.00 -1.07
N ILE A 55 -4.21 9.29 -0.22
CA ILE A 55 -5.66 9.54 -0.02
C ILE A 55 -5.91 10.93 0.55
N PHE A 56 -5.14 11.34 1.57
CA PHE A 56 -5.28 12.66 2.17
C PHE A 56 -4.94 13.78 1.19
N THR A 57 -3.85 13.62 0.42
CA THR A 57 -3.44 14.59 -0.62
C THR A 57 -4.55 14.75 -1.67
N LEU A 58 -5.01 13.65 -2.27
CA LEU A 58 -6.05 13.70 -3.29
C LEU A 58 -7.38 14.24 -2.75
N SER A 59 -7.73 13.93 -1.50
CA SER A 59 -8.94 14.44 -0.87
C SER A 59 -8.86 15.95 -0.59
N SER A 60 -7.68 16.45 -0.26
CA SER A 60 -7.41 17.88 -0.07
C SER A 60 -7.49 18.65 -1.40
N GLU A 61 -6.80 18.14 -2.43
CA GLU A 61 -6.83 18.66 -3.81
C GLU A 61 -8.27 18.72 -4.35
N PHE A 62 -9.03 17.64 -4.18
CA PHE A 62 -10.43 17.59 -4.61
C PHE A 62 -11.29 18.65 -3.94
N ARG A 63 -11.17 18.85 -2.62
CA ARG A 63 -11.93 19.87 -1.89
C ARG A 63 -11.60 21.27 -2.37
N PHE A 64 -10.31 21.54 -2.61
CA PHE A 64 -9.86 22.83 -3.13
C PHE A 64 -10.40 23.08 -4.54
N MET A 65 -10.17 22.15 -5.47
CA MET A 65 -10.64 22.26 -6.85
C MET A 65 -12.16 22.42 -6.93
N ASN A 66 -12.91 21.67 -6.13
CA ASN A 66 -14.36 21.78 -6.04
C ASN A 66 -14.81 23.17 -5.54
N SER A 67 -14.08 23.76 -4.58
CA SER A 67 -14.38 25.11 -4.09
C SER A 67 -14.11 26.18 -5.14
N VAL A 68 -13.10 26.00 -5.97
CA VAL A 68 -12.78 26.89 -7.11
C VAL A 68 -13.84 26.74 -8.21
N ALA A 69 -14.19 25.51 -8.57
CA ALA A 69 -15.19 25.22 -9.60
C ALA A 69 -16.57 25.82 -9.30
N PHE A 70 -16.96 25.86 -8.02
CA PHE A 70 -18.21 26.51 -7.58
C PHE A 70 -18.10 28.04 -7.37
N GLY A 71 -16.96 28.66 -7.75
CA GLY A 71 -16.77 30.11 -7.63
C GLY A 71 -16.62 30.62 -6.19
N LYS A 72 -16.50 29.73 -5.20
CA LYS A 72 -16.35 30.09 -3.78
C LYS A 72 -14.98 30.67 -3.46
N LEU A 73 -13.94 30.33 -4.25
CA LEU A 73 -12.57 30.81 -4.10
C LEU A 73 -12.06 31.31 -5.44
N LYS A 74 -11.39 32.47 -5.44
CA LYS A 74 -10.62 32.93 -6.60
C LYS A 74 -9.26 32.26 -6.57
N LEU A 75 -8.80 31.80 -7.73
CA LEU A 75 -7.44 31.28 -7.90
C LEU A 75 -6.44 32.41 -7.60
N ASN A 76 -5.74 32.30 -6.47
CA ASN A 76 -4.66 33.19 -6.12
C ASN A 76 -3.37 32.36 -6.04
N ASP A 77 -2.24 32.86 -6.57
CA ASP A 77 -0.96 32.14 -6.65
C ASP A 77 -0.50 31.65 -5.27
N SER A 78 -0.76 32.39 -4.21
CA SER A 78 -0.40 31.98 -2.84
C SER A 78 -1.22 30.79 -2.33
N SER A 79 -2.48 30.65 -2.73
CA SER A 79 -3.33 29.53 -2.33
C SER A 79 -3.00 28.24 -3.11
N LEU A 80 -2.48 28.35 -4.33
CA LEU A 80 -2.11 27.22 -5.18
C LEU A 80 -0.84 26.48 -4.72
N ASN A 81 0.02 27.14 -3.91
CA ASN A 81 1.27 26.50 -3.46
C ASN A 81 1.08 25.23 -2.63
N ASN A 82 -0.04 25.11 -1.92
CA ASN A 82 -0.37 23.95 -1.11
C ASN A 82 -1.07 22.82 -1.91
N TYR A 83 -1.38 23.06 -3.19
CA TYR A 83 -2.14 22.18 -4.06
C TYR A 83 -1.41 21.95 -5.38
N PRO A 84 -0.35 21.10 -5.39
CA PRO A 84 0.56 20.98 -6.52
C PRO A 84 -0.12 20.47 -7.79
N ILE A 85 -1.12 19.58 -7.68
CA ILE A 85 -1.83 19.03 -8.84
C ILE A 85 -2.72 20.12 -9.45
N THR A 86 -3.52 20.80 -8.64
CA THR A 86 -4.35 21.93 -9.08
C THR A 86 -3.50 23.05 -9.66
N LYS A 87 -2.33 23.33 -9.08
CA LYS A 87 -1.38 24.32 -9.59
C LYS A 87 -0.86 23.94 -10.97
N SER A 88 -0.50 22.69 -11.19
CA SER A 88 -0.06 22.18 -12.49
C SER A 88 -1.16 22.36 -13.56
N ILE A 89 -2.40 21.99 -13.23
CA ILE A 89 -3.57 22.17 -14.12
C ILE A 89 -3.75 23.64 -14.45
N ALA A 90 -3.76 24.53 -13.43
CA ALA A 90 -3.97 25.97 -13.60
C ALA A 90 -2.89 26.62 -14.47
N ASN A 91 -1.62 26.18 -14.31
CA ASN A 91 -0.51 26.64 -15.14
C ASN A 91 -0.65 26.19 -16.59
N ASN A 92 -1.03 24.92 -16.82
CA ASN A 92 -1.21 24.37 -18.17
C ASN A 92 -2.40 25.03 -18.90
N LEU A 93 -3.44 25.43 -18.16
CA LEU A 93 -4.61 26.15 -18.68
C LEU A 93 -4.37 27.67 -18.84
N GLY A 94 -3.21 28.19 -18.43
CA GLY A 94 -2.91 29.63 -18.51
C GLY A 94 -3.77 30.52 -17.60
N ILE A 95 -4.35 29.95 -16.53
CA ILE A 95 -5.25 30.65 -15.60
C ILE A 95 -4.45 31.46 -14.55
N THR A 96 -3.20 31.13 -14.34
CA THR A 96 -2.31 31.86 -13.42
C THR A 96 -1.79 33.15 -14.08
N THR A 97 -1.57 34.16 -13.27
CA THR A 97 -1.35 35.60 -13.54
C THR A 97 -0.28 36.03 -14.54
N THR A 98 0.44 35.11 -15.13
CA THR A 98 1.35 35.40 -16.25
C THR A 98 0.63 35.03 -17.55
N ASN A 99 0.36 35.99 -18.40
CA ASN A 99 -0.22 35.93 -19.75
C ASN A 99 0.38 34.80 -20.64
N LYS A 100 0.30 33.56 -20.19
CA LYS A 100 0.65 32.38 -20.98
C LYS A 100 -0.59 31.91 -21.73
N SER A 101 -0.56 32.06 -23.04
CA SER A 101 -1.50 31.34 -23.92
C SER A 101 -1.46 29.85 -23.58
N ILE A 102 -2.61 29.19 -23.69
CA ILE A 102 -2.69 27.72 -23.62
C ILE A 102 -1.64 27.16 -24.57
N THR A 103 -0.61 26.49 -24.03
CA THR A 103 0.52 25.97 -24.80
C THR A 103 0.41 24.49 -25.08
N LYS A 104 -0.50 23.80 -24.38
CA LYS A 104 -0.70 22.35 -24.47
C LYS A 104 -2.09 22.03 -25.02
N THR A 105 -2.19 20.93 -25.76
CA THR A 105 -3.46 20.37 -26.19
C THR A 105 -4.23 19.81 -25.02
N LEU A 106 -5.55 19.61 -25.20
CA LEU A 106 -6.40 19.01 -24.18
C LEU A 106 -5.87 17.63 -23.76
N ASP A 107 -5.49 16.81 -24.75
CA ASP A 107 -5.02 15.44 -24.50
C ASP A 107 -3.70 15.43 -23.72
N GLU A 108 -2.76 16.33 -24.06
CA GLU A 108 -1.50 16.48 -23.29
C GLU A 108 -1.73 16.87 -21.82
N ILE A 109 -2.72 17.72 -21.55
CA ILE A 109 -3.06 18.10 -20.16
C ILE A 109 -3.68 16.94 -19.41
N LEU A 110 -4.54 16.16 -20.07
CA LEU A 110 -5.17 14.98 -19.47
C LEU A 110 -4.14 13.87 -19.19
N ASP A 111 -3.19 13.66 -20.09
CA ASP A 111 -2.10 12.69 -19.92
C ASP A 111 -1.17 13.11 -18.76
N ASP A 112 -0.81 14.39 -18.67
CA ASP A 112 -0.04 14.93 -17.53
C ASP A 112 -0.79 14.75 -16.19
N LEU A 113 -2.09 14.98 -16.19
CA LEU A 113 -2.94 14.76 -15.03
C LEU A 113 -2.94 13.29 -14.61
N LEU A 114 -3.16 12.38 -15.58
CA LEU A 114 -3.19 10.94 -15.34
C LEU A 114 -1.87 10.46 -14.74
N SER A 115 -0.74 10.83 -15.36
CA SER A 115 0.60 10.48 -14.88
C SER A 115 0.87 10.98 -13.46
N THR A 116 0.41 12.19 -13.14
CA THR A 116 0.56 12.79 -11.81
C THR A 116 -0.31 12.08 -10.76
N VAL A 117 -1.55 11.73 -11.11
CA VAL A 117 -2.46 11.02 -10.21
C VAL A 117 -1.99 9.59 -9.97
N GLU A 118 -1.44 8.91 -10.99
CA GLU A 118 -0.92 7.56 -10.86
C GLU A 118 0.48 7.48 -10.25
N SER A 119 1.20 8.58 -10.18
CA SER A 119 2.54 8.64 -9.59
C SER A 119 2.60 7.95 -8.22
N GLY A 120 3.65 7.12 -8.02
CA GLY A 120 3.86 6.34 -6.80
C GLY A 120 3.06 5.04 -6.70
N SER A 121 2.20 4.70 -7.67
CA SER A 121 1.45 3.44 -7.68
C SER A 121 2.36 2.20 -7.75
N ASP A 122 3.47 2.31 -8.45
CA ASP A 122 4.38 1.18 -8.65
C ASP A 122 5.10 0.79 -7.36
N ILE A 123 5.50 1.78 -6.55
CA ILE A 123 6.10 1.53 -5.23
C ILE A 123 5.09 0.82 -4.32
N SER A 124 3.84 1.25 -4.33
CA SER A 124 2.79 0.64 -3.52
C SER A 124 2.52 -0.81 -3.91
N LYS A 125 2.46 -1.10 -5.21
CA LYS A 125 2.32 -2.48 -5.74
C LYS A 125 3.54 -3.33 -5.42
N TYR A 126 4.75 -2.75 -5.49
CA TYR A 126 5.97 -3.44 -5.12
C TYR A 126 5.95 -3.88 -3.65
N LEU A 127 5.45 -3.05 -2.72
CA LEU A 127 5.33 -3.41 -1.30
C LEU A 127 4.38 -4.59 -1.06
N ILE A 128 3.30 -4.70 -1.84
CA ILE A 128 2.38 -5.85 -1.77
C ILE A 128 3.13 -7.14 -2.12
N ASN A 129 3.86 -7.14 -3.22
CA ASN A 129 4.65 -8.29 -3.67
C ASN A 129 5.80 -8.59 -2.70
N LEU A 130 6.47 -7.55 -2.19
CA LEU A 130 7.55 -7.68 -1.22
C LEU A 130 7.08 -8.41 0.06
N ALA A 131 5.88 -8.10 0.55
CA ALA A 131 5.32 -8.78 1.71
C ALA A 131 5.15 -10.29 1.47
N ILE A 132 4.70 -10.70 0.28
CA ILE A 132 4.59 -12.11 -0.11
C ILE A 132 5.99 -12.76 -0.15
N PHE A 133 6.96 -12.11 -0.79
CA PHE A 133 8.32 -12.64 -0.89
C PHE A 133 8.99 -12.78 0.47
N LEU A 134 8.80 -11.81 1.37
CA LEU A 134 9.32 -11.91 2.74
C LEU A 134 8.68 -13.08 3.50
N GLY A 135 7.38 -13.29 3.35
CA GLY A 135 6.71 -14.46 3.90
C GLY A 135 7.29 -15.78 3.36
N LEU A 136 7.57 -15.84 2.04
CA LEU A 136 8.18 -16.99 1.41
C LEU A 136 9.61 -17.24 1.92
N ILE A 137 10.42 -16.18 2.07
CA ILE A 137 11.77 -16.28 2.66
C ILE A 137 11.67 -16.85 4.08
N GLY A 138 10.68 -16.42 4.86
CA GLY A 138 10.43 -16.95 6.20
C GLY A 138 10.09 -18.43 6.20
N THR A 139 9.33 -18.92 5.20
CA THR A 139 9.07 -20.38 5.08
C THR A 139 10.33 -21.15 4.77
N PHE A 140 11.16 -20.70 3.85
CA PHE A 140 12.42 -21.36 3.53
C PHE A 140 13.36 -21.40 4.73
N TYR A 141 13.46 -20.30 5.47
CA TYR A 141 14.28 -20.24 6.68
C TYR A 141 13.80 -21.25 7.74
N GLY A 142 12.50 -21.28 8.03
CA GLY A 142 11.93 -22.23 9.00
C GLY A 142 12.09 -23.70 8.56
N LEU A 143 11.94 -23.99 7.26
CA LEU A 143 12.14 -25.35 6.72
C LEU A 143 13.61 -25.79 6.81
N LEU A 144 14.55 -24.91 6.55
CA LEU A 144 16.00 -25.21 6.72
C LEU A 144 16.32 -25.57 8.17
N LEU A 145 15.76 -24.82 9.13
CA LEU A 145 15.91 -25.14 10.56
C LEU A 145 15.29 -26.51 10.90
N THR A 146 14.12 -26.80 10.34
CA THR A 146 13.43 -28.08 10.54
C THR A 146 14.27 -29.26 10.04
N ILE A 147 14.78 -29.17 8.80
CA ILE A 147 15.60 -30.23 8.20
C ILE A 147 16.87 -30.48 9.03
N GLY A 148 17.58 -29.39 9.40
CA GLY A 148 18.77 -29.51 10.25
C GLY A 148 18.48 -30.14 11.61
N SER A 149 17.35 -29.80 12.21
CA SER A 149 16.92 -30.36 13.49
C SER A 149 16.54 -31.82 13.40
N VAL A 150 15.85 -32.25 12.32
CA VAL A 150 15.53 -33.67 12.09
C VAL A 150 16.79 -34.49 11.94
N SER A 151 17.81 -34.01 11.17
CA SER A 151 19.11 -34.69 11.04
C SER A 151 19.75 -34.93 12.42
N ASN A 152 19.77 -33.89 13.27
CA ASN A 152 20.34 -34.01 14.60
C ASN A 152 19.62 -35.05 15.49
N VAL A 153 18.28 -35.16 15.35
CA VAL A 153 17.48 -36.14 16.08
C VAL A 153 17.85 -37.56 15.61
N ILE A 154 17.95 -37.78 14.30
CA ILE A 154 18.33 -39.09 13.74
C ILE A 154 19.72 -39.49 14.19
N ASP A 155 20.68 -38.56 14.11
CA ASP A 155 22.06 -38.79 14.51
C ASP A 155 22.23 -39.08 16.01
N GLY A 156 21.32 -38.50 16.85
CA GLY A 156 21.32 -38.69 18.30
C GLY A 156 20.60 -39.96 18.77
N LEU A 157 19.87 -40.67 17.90
CA LEU A 157 19.20 -41.94 18.25
C LEU A 157 20.19 -43.11 18.15
N SER A 158 20.79 -43.49 19.29
CA SER A 158 21.60 -44.71 19.34
C SER A 158 20.70 -45.95 19.53
N ILE A 159 20.93 -46.96 18.67
CA ILE A 159 20.15 -48.23 18.68
C ILE A 159 20.53 -49.11 19.91
N GLU A 160 21.57 -48.73 20.64
CA GLU A 160 22.10 -49.49 21.78
C GLU A 160 21.43 -49.17 23.12
N GLU A 161 20.47 -48.25 23.17
CA GLU A 161 19.71 -47.95 24.39
C GLU A 161 18.78 -49.12 24.77
N GLN A 162 19.13 -49.81 25.84
CA GLN A 162 18.35 -50.96 26.36
C GLN A 162 17.08 -50.53 27.09
N ASP A 163 16.90 -49.22 27.39
CA ASP A 163 15.72 -48.69 28.07
C ASP A 163 14.82 -47.93 27.07
N PHE A 164 13.68 -48.55 26.76
CA PHE A 164 12.66 -47.97 25.88
C PHE A 164 12.13 -46.60 26.41
N GLY A 165 12.09 -46.41 27.73
CA GLY A 165 11.65 -45.14 28.33
C GLY A 165 12.60 -44.00 28.04
N VAL A 166 13.89 -44.25 28.11
CA VAL A 166 14.94 -43.24 27.75
C VAL A 166 14.90 -42.94 26.27
N PHE A 167 14.82 -43.96 25.41
CA PHE A 167 14.69 -43.78 23.97
C PHE A 167 13.46 -42.91 23.59
N PHE A 168 12.29 -43.21 24.19
CA PHE A 168 11.08 -42.47 23.91
C PHE A 168 11.15 -41.00 24.37
N ASN A 169 11.75 -40.74 25.53
CA ASN A 169 11.94 -39.37 26.00
C ASN A 169 12.92 -38.59 25.12
N ASN A 170 14.02 -39.19 24.67
CA ASN A 170 14.97 -38.58 23.75
C ASN A 170 14.32 -38.26 22.40
N LEU A 171 13.50 -39.16 21.86
CA LEU A 171 12.73 -38.89 20.64
C LEU A 171 11.73 -37.74 20.83
N LYS A 172 10.96 -37.73 21.93
CA LYS A 172 10.00 -36.67 22.23
C LYS A 172 10.68 -35.30 22.36
N ASP A 173 11.79 -35.23 23.07
CA ASP A 173 12.53 -33.99 23.24
C ASP A 173 13.23 -33.54 21.95
N GLY A 174 13.74 -34.50 21.16
CA GLY A 174 14.32 -34.23 19.86
C GLY A 174 13.34 -33.64 18.84
N LEU A 175 12.06 -34.04 18.88
CA LEU A 175 11.04 -33.51 17.96
C LEU A 175 10.60 -32.06 18.26
N LYS A 176 10.92 -31.51 19.43
CA LYS A 176 10.57 -30.12 19.76
C LYS A 176 11.20 -29.09 18.80
N SER A 177 12.46 -29.31 18.45
CA SER A 177 13.20 -28.38 17.57
C SER A 177 12.66 -28.37 16.13
N PRO A 178 12.44 -29.53 15.45
CA PRO A 178 11.77 -29.56 14.16
C PRO A 178 10.41 -28.89 14.15
N LEU A 179 9.58 -29.13 15.18
CA LEU A 179 8.26 -28.48 15.31
C LEU A 179 8.37 -26.96 15.46
N SER A 180 9.39 -26.47 16.18
CA SER A 180 9.66 -25.03 16.28
C SER A 180 10.03 -24.42 14.92
N GLY A 181 10.86 -25.10 14.11
CA GLY A 181 11.20 -24.65 12.75
C GLY A 181 9.97 -24.55 11.84
N MET A 182 9.05 -25.51 11.94
CA MET A 182 7.77 -25.44 11.22
C MET A 182 6.92 -24.25 11.67
N THR A 183 6.86 -23.96 12.98
CA THR A 183 6.13 -22.82 13.51
C THR A 183 6.69 -21.51 12.94
N ILE A 184 8.02 -21.38 12.85
CA ILE A 184 8.69 -20.23 12.21
C ILE A 184 8.26 -20.09 10.75
N ALA A 185 8.28 -21.20 9.98
CA ALA A 185 7.91 -21.20 8.59
C ALA A 185 6.45 -20.70 8.40
N PHE A 186 5.51 -21.32 9.10
CA PHE A 186 4.08 -20.97 8.95
C PHE A 186 3.75 -19.58 9.45
N SER A 187 4.33 -19.14 10.57
CA SER A 187 4.07 -17.79 11.11
C SER A 187 4.50 -16.71 10.11
N SER A 188 5.72 -16.78 9.59
CA SER A 188 6.23 -15.78 8.65
C SER A 188 5.42 -15.75 7.36
N SER A 189 5.00 -16.91 6.84
CA SER A 189 4.13 -16.98 5.67
C SER A 189 2.78 -16.31 5.91
N LEU A 190 2.16 -16.60 7.06
CA LEU A 190 0.88 -16.01 7.44
C LEU A 190 0.98 -14.48 7.55
N PHE A 191 2.03 -13.95 8.20
CA PHE A 191 2.28 -12.52 8.28
C PHE A 191 2.46 -11.88 6.90
N GLY A 192 3.21 -12.51 6.01
CA GLY A 192 3.42 -12.03 4.63
C GLY A 192 2.12 -11.96 3.84
N LEU A 193 1.32 -13.03 3.88
CA LEU A 193 0.03 -13.11 3.18
C LEU A 193 -1.00 -12.10 3.73
N VAL A 194 -1.14 -12.00 5.05
CA VAL A 194 -2.07 -11.04 5.69
C VAL A 194 -1.66 -9.60 5.36
N THR A 195 -0.36 -9.29 5.45
CA THR A 195 0.16 -7.96 5.08
C THR A 195 -0.15 -7.62 3.63
N SER A 196 0.13 -8.54 2.71
CA SER A 196 -0.16 -8.37 1.28
C SER A 196 -1.66 -8.15 1.02
N LEU A 197 -2.53 -8.92 1.68
CA LEU A 197 -3.98 -8.77 1.58
C LEU A 197 -4.44 -7.38 2.06
N ILE A 198 -3.96 -6.93 3.22
CA ILE A 198 -4.29 -5.62 3.78
C ILE A 198 -3.86 -4.50 2.82
N LEU A 199 -2.60 -4.53 2.36
CA LEU A 199 -2.09 -3.53 1.42
C LEU A 199 -2.82 -3.57 0.07
N GLY A 200 -3.18 -4.76 -0.42
CA GLY A 200 -3.98 -4.94 -1.64
C GLY A 200 -5.37 -4.31 -1.55
N LEU A 201 -6.03 -4.42 -0.40
CA LEU A 201 -7.32 -3.75 -0.17
C LEU A 201 -7.17 -2.23 -0.09
N TYR A 202 -6.09 -1.71 0.53
CA TYR A 202 -5.78 -0.28 0.47
C TYR A 202 -5.52 0.22 -0.94
N GLU A 203 -4.86 -0.58 -1.79
CA GLU A 203 -4.65 -0.24 -3.22
C GLU A 203 -5.98 -0.11 -3.96
N ILE A 204 -6.93 -1.04 -3.75
CA ILE A 204 -8.25 -0.99 -4.39
C ILE A 204 -8.99 0.29 -3.98
N ILE A 205 -9.00 0.64 -2.68
CA ILE A 205 -9.65 1.85 -2.19
C ILE A 205 -8.99 3.09 -2.77
N THR A 206 -7.65 3.14 -2.79
CA THR A 206 -6.87 4.27 -3.30
C THR A 206 -7.08 4.46 -4.79
N ARG A 207 -7.16 3.38 -5.57
CA ARG A 207 -7.49 3.42 -7.00
C ARG A 207 -8.85 4.07 -7.25
N GLY A 208 -9.87 3.72 -6.46
CA GLY A 208 -11.17 4.36 -6.54
C GLY A 208 -11.12 5.87 -6.22
N VAL A 209 -10.27 6.30 -5.27
CA VAL A 209 -10.06 7.74 -4.99
C VAL A 209 -9.39 8.43 -6.17
N LYS A 210 -8.34 7.83 -6.75
CA LYS A 210 -7.61 8.35 -7.91
C LYS A 210 -8.53 8.54 -9.11
N GLN A 211 -9.33 7.53 -9.44
CA GLN A 211 -10.27 7.56 -10.55
C GLN A 211 -11.32 8.66 -10.38
N ASN A 212 -11.96 8.75 -9.23
CA ASN A 212 -12.96 9.79 -8.96
C ASN A 212 -12.35 11.21 -9.04
N TYR A 213 -11.11 11.37 -8.61
CA TYR A 213 -10.40 12.65 -8.71
C TYR A 213 -10.09 13.00 -10.16
N TYR A 214 -9.56 12.03 -10.92
CA TYR A 214 -9.26 12.20 -12.34
C TYR A 214 -10.52 12.59 -13.14
N GLU A 215 -11.60 11.83 -13.03
CA GLU A 215 -12.86 12.10 -13.72
C GLU A 215 -13.43 13.50 -13.38
N PHE A 216 -13.31 13.91 -12.13
CA PHE A 216 -13.73 15.24 -11.72
C PHE A 216 -12.87 16.33 -12.39
N CYS A 217 -11.54 16.20 -12.35
CA CYS A 217 -10.64 17.17 -12.98
C CYS A 217 -10.81 17.19 -14.50
N GLU A 218 -10.93 16.04 -15.14
CA GLU A 218 -11.18 15.93 -16.59
C GLU A 218 -12.44 16.71 -16.99
N ASN A 219 -13.56 16.53 -16.25
CA ASN A 219 -14.78 17.25 -16.51
C ASN A 219 -14.60 18.78 -16.38
N GLN A 220 -13.87 19.26 -15.37
CA GLN A 220 -13.59 20.68 -15.20
C GLN A 220 -12.73 21.26 -16.32
N ILE A 221 -11.68 20.51 -16.73
CA ILE A 221 -10.80 20.91 -17.81
C ILE A 221 -11.55 20.97 -19.13
N ARG A 222 -12.38 19.98 -19.46
CA ARG A 222 -13.20 19.95 -20.69
C ARG A 222 -14.22 21.11 -20.73
N LEU A 223 -14.84 21.45 -19.60
CA LEU A 223 -15.76 22.59 -19.49
C LEU A 223 -15.00 23.92 -19.75
N PHE A 224 -13.81 24.06 -19.17
CA PHE A 224 -12.97 25.24 -19.39
C PHE A 224 -12.58 25.41 -20.85
N TYR A 225 -12.16 24.33 -21.52
CA TYR A 225 -11.82 24.34 -22.94
C TYR A 225 -13.02 24.73 -23.84
N ARG A 226 -14.22 24.26 -23.53
CA ARG A 226 -15.44 24.62 -24.28
C ARG A 226 -15.83 26.08 -24.12
N SER A 227 -15.54 26.67 -22.96
CA SER A 227 -15.88 28.08 -22.66
C SER A 227 -14.84 29.09 -23.12
N SER A 228 -13.62 28.64 -23.47
CA SER A 228 -12.51 29.50 -23.87
C SER A 228 -12.48 29.72 -25.40
N PRO A 229 -12.62 30.96 -25.90
CA PRO A 229 -12.63 31.26 -27.33
C PRO A 229 -11.32 30.92 -28.06
N ASN A 230 -10.19 30.87 -27.32
CA ASN A 230 -8.85 30.60 -27.85
C ASN A 230 -8.51 29.09 -27.96
N ALA A 231 -9.32 28.21 -27.39
CA ALA A 231 -9.09 26.77 -27.47
C ALA A 231 -9.38 26.20 -28.87
N HIS A 232 -10.24 26.85 -29.67
CA HIS A 232 -10.57 26.41 -31.03
C HIS A 232 -9.43 26.58 -32.04
N LYS A 233 -8.42 27.42 -31.79
CA LYS A 233 -7.30 27.64 -32.74
C LYS A 233 -6.25 26.55 -32.73
N SER A 234 -6.17 25.72 -31.70
CA SER A 234 -5.17 24.64 -31.61
C SER A 234 -5.57 23.34 -32.29
N TYR A 235 -6.81 23.21 -32.78
CA TYR A 235 -7.28 22.03 -33.50
C TYR A 235 -7.17 22.15 -35.07
N GLN A 236 -6.67 23.27 -35.57
CA GLN A 236 -6.59 23.55 -37.01
C GLN A 236 -5.17 23.67 -37.59
N ASN A 237 -4.13 23.35 -36.78
CA ASN A 237 -2.74 23.30 -37.28
C ASN A 237 -2.12 21.92 -37.12
#